data_a053f81976ecc099b4425f80bbd40a58
#
_entry.id   a053f81976ecc099b4425f80bbd40a58
#
_cell.length_a   1.000
_cell.length_b   1.000
_cell.length_c   1.000
_cell.angle_alpha   90.00
_cell.angle_beta   90.00
_cell.angle_gamma   90.00
#
_symmetry.space_group_name_H-M   'P 1'
#
loop_
_entity.id
_entity.type
_entity.pdbx_description
1 polymer ?
#
loop_
_entity_poly.entity_id
_entity_poly.type
_entity_poly.pdbx_seq_one_letter_code
_entity_poly.pdbx_strand_id
1 'polypeptide(L)'
;MKHTEFDLGQLAGLREWQRDEGDNSERLRRLRRRLPDAMADLTPRQRQMVRLRYGEKLSVTDIALRLGVNKSTVSRCLRRAQQQLYRRLRFAL
;
A
#
# COMPACT_ATOMS: atom_id res chain seq x y z
N MET A 1 17.01 5.11 12.41
CA MET A 1 16.64 5.41 11.46
C MET A 1 15.54 4.90 11.13
N LYS A 2 15.16 5.04 10.61
CA LYS A 2 14.23 4.64 10.27
C LYS A 2 14.07 4.29 9.07
N HIS A 3 13.80 3.30 8.83
CA HIS A 3 13.63 3.02 7.52
C HIS A 3 12.20 3.04 7.22
N THR A 4 11.87 3.05 5.97
CA THR A 4 10.50 3.22 5.58
C THR A 4 10.03 1.99 4.86
N GLU A 5 10.28 0.88 5.46
CA GLU A 5 9.82 -0.36 4.91
C GLU A 5 8.29 -0.40 4.97
N PHE A 6 7.65 -0.81 3.89
CA PHE A 6 6.20 -0.91 3.89
C PHE A 6 5.73 -2.05 4.75
N ASP A 7 4.57 -1.86 5.36
CA ASP A 7 3.91 -2.92 6.09
C ASP A 7 3.19 -3.82 5.10
N LEU A 8 3.91 -4.77 4.56
CA LEU A 8 3.33 -5.65 3.56
C LEU A 8 2.22 -6.52 4.12
N GLY A 9 2.23 -6.73 5.43
CA GLY A 9 1.13 -7.46 6.06
C GLY A 9 -0.18 -6.73 5.93
N GLN A 10 -0.15 -5.40 6.11
CA GLN A 10 -1.36 -4.62 5.93
C GLN A 10 -1.82 -4.61 4.48
N LEU A 11 -0.89 -4.50 3.56
CA LEU A 11 -1.23 -4.50 2.16
C LEU A 11 -1.77 -5.86 1.73
N ALA A 12 -1.14 -6.92 2.19
CA ALA A 12 -1.57 -8.27 1.89
C ALA A 12 -2.84 -8.64 2.63
N GLY A 13 -3.27 -7.81 3.57
CA GLY A 13 -4.53 -8.00 4.25
C GLY A 13 -5.74 -7.63 3.44
N LEU A 14 -5.56 -7.18 2.21
CA LEU A 14 -6.67 -7.01 1.32
C LEU A 14 -7.34 -8.36 1.14
N ARG A 15 -8.65 -8.29 1.05
CA ARG A 15 -9.51 -9.43 1.21
C ARG A 15 -9.06 -10.69 0.47
N GLU A 16 -8.68 -10.58 -0.76
CA GLU A 16 -8.33 -11.77 -1.53
C GLU A 16 -6.99 -12.34 -1.18
N TRP A 17 -6.14 -11.55 -0.58
CA TRP A 17 -4.84 -12.04 -0.17
C TRP A 17 -4.92 -12.75 1.17
N GLN A 18 -5.94 -12.45 1.97
CA GLN A 18 -6.08 -13.09 3.25
C GLN A 18 -6.58 -14.51 3.16
N ARG A 19 -7.12 -14.89 2.03
CA ARG A 19 -7.74 -16.19 1.93
C ARG A 19 -6.77 -17.34 1.78
N ASP A 20 -5.56 -17.01 1.41
CA ASP A 20 -4.57 -18.04 1.18
C ASP A 20 -3.79 -18.28 2.45
N GLU A 21 -3.78 -19.50 2.93
CA GLU A 21 -3.10 -19.83 4.15
C GLU A 21 -1.76 -20.46 3.94
N GLY A 22 -1.23 -20.40 2.75
CA GLY A 22 0.07 -20.98 2.49
C GLY A 22 1.19 -20.19 3.12
N ASP A 23 2.37 -20.41 2.62
CA ASP A 23 3.57 -19.79 3.16
C ASP A 23 3.57 -18.30 2.90
N ASN A 24 3.25 -17.53 3.92
CA ASN A 24 3.21 -16.09 3.81
C ASN A 24 4.57 -15.48 3.54
N SER A 25 5.64 -16.12 3.99
CA SER A 25 6.98 -15.58 3.75
C SER A 25 7.30 -15.52 2.27
N GLU A 26 6.98 -16.60 1.57
CA GLU A 26 7.22 -16.64 0.14
C GLU A 26 6.38 -15.62 -0.60
N ARG A 27 5.11 -15.52 -0.20
CA ARG A 27 4.22 -14.56 -0.81
C ARG A 27 4.68 -13.14 -0.57
N LEU A 28 5.10 -12.83 0.64
CA LEU A 28 5.56 -11.49 0.97
C LEU A 28 6.84 -11.16 0.21
N ARG A 29 7.72 -12.13 0.01
CA ARG A 29 8.91 -11.88 -0.77
C ARG A 29 8.57 -11.54 -2.21
N ARG A 30 7.59 -12.24 -2.79
CA ARG A 30 7.18 -11.95 -4.16
C ARG A 30 6.54 -10.57 -4.25
N LEU A 31 5.73 -10.22 -3.27
CA LEU A 31 5.13 -8.89 -3.23
C LEU A 31 6.18 -7.82 -3.13
N ARG A 32 7.17 -8.01 -2.25
CA ARG A 32 8.24 -7.04 -2.07
C ARG A 32 9.03 -6.85 -3.35
N ARG A 33 9.25 -7.92 -4.08
CA ARG A 33 10.01 -7.86 -5.32
C ARG A 33 9.24 -7.08 -6.40
N ARG A 34 7.91 -7.23 -6.41
CA ARG A 34 7.10 -6.57 -7.43
C ARG A 34 6.64 -5.19 -7.04
N LEU A 35 6.79 -4.83 -5.77
CA LEU A 35 6.25 -3.58 -5.28
C LEU A 35 6.78 -2.35 -6.00
N PRO A 36 8.09 -2.25 -6.29
CA PRO A 36 8.57 -1.05 -6.98
C PRO A 36 7.88 -0.83 -8.32
N ASP A 37 7.67 -1.89 -9.10
CA ASP A 37 7.00 -1.75 -10.37
C ASP A 37 5.56 -1.31 -10.20
N ALA A 38 4.87 -1.88 -9.22
CA ALA A 38 3.50 -1.52 -8.95
C ALA A 38 3.39 -0.08 -8.48
N MET A 39 4.33 0.35 -7.64
CA MET A 39 4.34 1.73 -7.17
C MET A 39 4.57 2.71 -8.30
N ALA A 40 5.36 2.32 -9.29
CA ALA A 40 5.65 3.20 -10.41
C ALA A 40 4.41 3.51 -11.23
N ASP A 41 3.40 2.65 -11.17
CA ASP A 41 2.16 2.89 -11.91
C ASP A 41 1.24 3.89 -11.24
N LEU A 42 1.50 4.21 -9.99
CA LEU A 42 0.65 5.14 -9.27
C LEU A 42 0.96 6.57 -9.66
N THR A 43 -0.03 7.44 -9.55
CA THR A 43 0.24 8.86 -9.70
C THR A 43 1.16 9.30 -8.57
N PRO A 44 1.86 10.44 -8.73
CA PRO A 44 2.72 10.92 -7.64
C PRO A 44 1.96 11.11 -6.33
N ARG A 45 0.73 11.61 -6.40
CA ARG A 45 -0.06 11.81 -5.19
C ARG A 45 -0.44 10.49 -4.55
N GLN A 46 -0.85 9.52 -5.34
CA GLN A 46 -1.17 8.20 -4.82
C GLN A 46 0.05 7.56 -4.16
N ARG A 47 1.18 7.68 -4.84
CA ARG A 47 2.43 7.10 -4.33
C ARG A 47 2.81 7.74 -3.00
N GLN A 48 2.66 9.05 -2.90
CA GLN A 48 2.97 9.77 -1.68
C GLN A 48 2.08 9.28 -0.53
N MET A 49 0.79 9.16 -0.77
CA MET A 49 -0.14 8.75 0.27
C MET A 49 0.09 7.31 0.70
N VAL A 50 0.41 6.44 -0.26
CA VAL A 50 0.69 5.05 0.07
C VAL A 50 1.94 4.97 0.95
N ARG A 51 2.96 5.74 0.63
CA ARG A 51 4.16 5.74 1.45
C ARG A 51 3.89 6.23 2.85
N LEU A 52 3.07 7.27 2.98
CA LEU A 52 2.74 7.78 4.30
C LEU A 52 1.92 6.78 5.09
N ARG A 53 0.99 6.12 4.42
CA ARG A 53 0.09 5.20 5.12
C ARG A 53 0.77 3.89 5.49
N TYR A 54 1.49 3.29 4.56
CA TYR A 54 2.06 1.97 4.77
C TYR A 54 3.53 1.98 5.12
N GLY A 55 4.25 2.99 4.68
CA GLY A 55 5.66 3.12 5.03
C GLY A 55 5.87 3.76 6.38
N GLU A 56 5.20 4.88 6.62
CA GLU A 56 5.33 5.60 7.88
C GLU A 56 4.20 5.29 8.86
N LYS A 57 3.24 4.50 8.42
CA LYS A 57 2.14 4.03 9.28
C LYS A 57 1.30 5.15 9.85
N LEU A 58 1.12 6.21 9.07
CA LEU A 58 0.29 7.32 9.49
C LEU A 58 -1.19 6.98 9.29
N SER A 59 -2.02 7.54 10.15
CA SER A 59 -3.45 7.40 10.00
C SER A 59 -3.94 8.32 8.87
N VAL A 60 -5.16 8.07 8.41
CA VAL A 60 -5.78 8.92 7.39
C VAL A 60 -5.85 10.36 7.89
N THR A 61 -6.17 10.55 9.17
CA THR A 61 -6.22 11.89 9.75
C THR A 61 -4.85 12.57 9.70
N ASP A 62 -3.81 11.83 10.05
CA ASP A 62 -2.46 12.39 10.05
C ASP A 62 -2.02 12.76 8.64
N ILE A 63 -2.37 11.93 7.67
CA ILE A 63 -2.02 12.23 6.29
C ILE A 63 -2.75 13.48 5.82
N ALA A 64 -4.03 13.58 6.14
CA ALA A 64 -4.81 14.73 5.75
C ALA A 64 -4.23 16.00 6.33
N LEU A 65 -3.84 15.96 7.60
CA LEU A 65 -3.22 17.13 8.24
C LEU A 65 -1.89 17.46 7.59
N ARG A 66 -1.07 16.45 7.32
CA ARG A 66 0.25 16.69 6.75
C ARG A 66 0.17 17.29 5.37
N LEU A 67 -0.79 16.84 4.57
CA LEU A 67 -0.90 17.29 3.19
C LEU A 67 -1.86 18.45 3.01
N GLY A 68 -2.57 18.83 4.06
CA GLY A 68 -3.51 19.95 3.97
C GLY A 68 -4.73 19.64 3.13
N VAL A 69 -5.24 18.43 3.20
CA VAL A 69 -6.41 18.02 2.44
C VAL A 69 -7.44 17.39 3.37
N ASN A 70 -8.62 17.12 2.84
CA ASN A 70 -9.67 16.49 3.61
C ASN A 70 -9.40 15.00 3.79
N LYS A 71 -9.90 14.44 4.88
CA LYS A 71 -9.78 13.01 5.11
C LYS A 71 -10.43 12.21 4.01
N SER A 72 -11.57 12.68 3.50
CA SER A 72 -12.24 11.96 2.43
C SER A 72 -11.37 11.91 1.17
N THR A 73 -10.62 12.97 0.92
CA THR A 73 -9.71 12.98 -0.21
C THR A 73 -8.63 11.92 -0.03
N VAL A 74 -8.08 11.81 1.17
CA VAL A 74 -7.07 10.81 1.46
C VAL A 74 -7.66 9.42 1.30
N SER A 75 -8.84 9.19 1.87
CA SER A 75 -9.48 7.87 1.80
C SER A 75 -9.73 7.44 0.37
N ARG A 76 -10.25 8.34 -0.46
CA ARG A 76 -10.52 8.01 -1.85
C ARG A 76 -9.24 7.73 -2.62
N CYS A 77 -8.24 8.54 -2.37
CA CYS A 77 -6.97 8.37 -3.06
C CYS A 77 -6.32 7.03 -2.67
N LEU A 78 -6.34 6.72 -1.39
CA LEU A 78 -5.78 5.44 -0.92
C LEU A 78 -6.55 4.27 -1.48
N ARG A 79 -7.87 4.37 -1.56
CA ARG A 79 -8.67 3.29 -2.11
C ARG A 79 -8.30 3.02 -3.56
N ARG A 80 -8.17 4.07 -4.35
CA ARG A 80 -7.79 3.92 -5.75
C ARG A 80 -6.39 3.35 -5.88
N ALA A 81 -5.48 3.84 -5.04
CA ALA A 81 -4.11 3.33 -5.06
C ALA A 81 -4.08 1.85 -4.68
N GLN A 82 -4.84 1.46 -3.67
CA GLN A 82 -4.90 0.06 -3.25
C GLN A 82 -5.43 -0.82 -4.36
N GLN A 83 -6.47 -0.37 -5.05
CA GLN A 83 -7.01 -1.14 -6.16
C GLN A 83 -5.99 -1.30 -7.27
N GLN A 84 -5.27 -0.24 -7.56
CA GLN A 84 -4.24 -0.28 -8.58
C GLN A 84 -3.13 -1.24 -8.18
N LEU A 85 -2.66 -1.13 -6.94
CA LEU A 85 -1.62 -2.01 -6.44
C LEU A 85 -2.09 -3.45 -6.45
N TYR A 86 -3.32 -3.70 -6.03
CA TYR A 86 -3.84 -5.05 -6.01
C TYR A 86 -3.84 -5.65 -7.41
N ARG A 87 -4.29 -4.87 -8.37
CA ARG A 87 -4.34 -5.35 -9.75
C ARG A 87 -2.97 -5.77 -10.26
N ARG A 88 -1.95 -5.00 -9.91
CA ARG A 88 -0.60 -5.29 -10.35
C ARG A 88 0.03 -6.43 -9.56
N LEU A 89 -0.26 -6.50 -8.27
CA LEU A 89 0.44 -7.43 -7.40
C LEU A 89 -0.23 -8.79 -7.30
N ARG A 90 -1.48 -8.89 -7.69
CA ARG A 90 -2.19 -10.16 -7.49
C ARG A 90 -1.55 -11.30 -8.27
N PHE A 91 -0.90 -10.99 -9.36
CA PHE A 91 -0.24 -12.03 -10.14
C PHE A 91 1.08 -12.48 -9.53
N ALA A 92 1.53 -11.80 -8.49
CA ALA A 92 2.70 -12.23 -7.75
C ALA A 92 2.35 -13.22 -6.64
N LEU A 93 1.08 -13.41 -6.40
CA LEU A 93 0.62 -14.32 -5.33
C LEU A 93 0.54 -15.81 -5.79
#